data_50b253f4a26edb8e375f747486a54a1b
#
_entry.id   50b253f4a26edb8e375f747486a54a1b
#
_cell.length_a   1.000
_cell.length_b   1.000
_cell.length_c   1.000
_cell.angle_alpha   90.00
_cell.angle_beta   90.00
_cell.angle_gamma   90.00
#
_symmetry.space_group_name_H-M   'P 1'
#
loop_
_entity.id
_entity.type
_entity.pdbx_description
1 polymer ?
#
loop_
_entity_poly.entity_id
_entity_poly.type
_entity_poly.pdbx_seq_one_letter_code
_entity_poly.pdbx_strand_id
1 'polypeptide(L)'
;MVYFEAVEARNKYYEKLPDIVNDYMEKINKKINTNYKPFNYYGDKNAKKVIVAMGSVCETVKEVIKEEKGLGLIEVHLYRPFSSKYFLNVLPKSVRKIAVLDRTKEAASNGEPLYLDVVEIIKKHNLKIEVVGGRYGLSSKNTTKNDIDAVYKYLDNKILKTFTIGINDDVNNISLTPTTRSFKNTSKEILIYGYGSDGMVTTSKNILTLIGEKTPSYVQGYFEYDSKKSGGVTKSHLRFSKEVINSPYYVTNPYMVVCSKDTYLKKYDVLNNIKENGIFLLNTEKDINNLNEVLPVEVINEIKEKKINFYIINANKIAYENNIPNKISMIMEM
;
A
#
# COMPACT_ATOMS: atom_id res chain seq x y z
N MET A 1 -22.68 20.77 38.46
CA MET A 1 -22.65 19.32 38.56
C MET A 1 -23.59 18.63 37.58
N VAL A 2 -23.82 19.22 36.43
CA VAL A 2 -24.71 18.68 35.36
C VAL A 2 -23.91 18.18 34.12
N TYR A 3 -22.60 18.03 34.26
CA TYR A 3 -21.74 17.68 33.12
C TYR A 3 -22.02 16.26 32.60
N PHE A 4 -22.19 15.30 33.51
CA PHE A 4 -22.41 13.90 33.11
C PHE A 4 -23.78 13.76 32.43
N GLU A 5 -24.82 14.32 32.97
CA GLU A 5 -26.15 14.34 32.35
C GLU A 5 -26.15 15.03 30.98
N ALA A 6 -25.39 16.13 30.84
CA ALA A 6 -25.25 16.82 29.56
C ALA A 6 -24.49 15.99 28.53
N VAL A 7 -23.49 15.19 28.94
CA VAL A 7 -22.76 14.25 28.05
C VAL A 7 -23.70 13.13 27.61
N GLU A 8 -24.45 12.50 28.54
CA GLU A 8 -25.42 11.45 28.23
C GLU A 8 -26.55 11.95 27.30
N ALA A 9 -27.03 13.16 27.52
CA ALA A 9 -28.06 13.75 26.66
C ALA A 9 -27.66 13.92 25.19
N ARG A 10 -26.37 13.86 24.87
CA ARG A 10 -25.85 13.89 23.49
C ARG A 10 -26.09 12.59 22.74
N ASN A 11 -26.29 11.47 23.45
CA ASN A 11 -26.48 10.15 22.84
C ASN A 11 -27.62 10.13 21.81
N LYS A 12 -28.70 10.89 22.06
CA LYS A 12 -29.82 11.05 21.11
C LYS A 12 -29.41 11.58 19.72
N TYR A 13 -28.33 12.33 19.63
CA TYR A 13 -27.78 12.82 18.35
C TYR A 13 -26.89 11.77 17.70
N TYR A 14 -26.05 11.09 18.48
CA TYR A 14 -25.18 10.03 17.98
C TYR A 14 -25.95 8.82 17.46
N GLU A 15 -27.09 8.47 18.07
CA GLU A 15 -27.97 7.39 17.63
C GLU A 15 -28.54 7.62 16.21
N LYS A 16 -28.83 8.88 15.87
CA LYS A 16 -29.35 9.26 14.55
C LYS A 16 -28.29 9.47 13.48
N LEU A 17 -27.04 9.71 13.89
CA LEU A 17 -26.00 10.10 12.98
C LEU A 17 -25.68 9.06 11.88
N PRO A 18 -25.68 7.74 12.12
CA PRO A 18 -25.45 6.76 11.05
C PRO A 18 -26.47 6.84 9.91
N ASP A 19 -27.75 7.05 10.22
CA ASP A 19 -28.81 7.17 9.21
C ASP A 19 -28.63 8.48 8.41
N ILE A 20 -28.33 9.58 9.08
CA ILE A 20 -28.04 10.88 8.43
C ILE A 20 -26.83 10.74 7.49
N VAL A 21 -25.74 10.12 7.95
CA VAL A 21 -24.54 9.91 7.11
C VAL A 21 -24.87 9.05 5.90
N ASN A 22 -25.62 7.96 6.08
CA ASN A 22 -26.05 7.10 4.96
C ASN A 22 -26.83 7.89 3.92
N ASP A 23 -27.79 8.71 4.33
CA ASP A 23 -28.60 9.55 3.44
C ASP A 23 -27.74 10.53 2.62
N TYR A 24 -26.72 11.14 3.27
CA TYR A 24 -25.79 12.00 2.55
C TYR A 24 -24.87 11.23 1.60
N MET A 25 -24.38 10.05 1.99
CA MET A 25 -23.62 9.17 1.09
C MET A 25 -24.44 8.80 -0.14
N GLU A 26 -25.73 8.46 0.01
CA GLU A 26 -26.63 8.17 -1.12
C GLU A 26 -26.80 9.38 -2.05
N LYS A 27 -26.93 10.60 -1.51
CA LYS A 27 -27.00 11.83 -2.31
C LYS A 27 -25.70 12.07 -3.10
N ILE A 28 -24.55 11.85 -2.46
CA ILE A 28 -23.21 11.96 -3.09
C ILE A 28 -23.09 10.92 -4.20
N ASN A 29 -23.39 9.66 -3.90
CA ASN A 29 -23.33 8.56 -4.86
C ASN A 29 -24.09 8.85 -6.14
N LYS A 30 -25.31 9.44 -6.03
CA LYS A 30 -26.11 9.83 -7.20
C LYS A 30 -25.43 10.94 -8.03
N LYS A 31 -24.67 11.85 -7.39
CA LYS A 31 -24.05 12.98 -8.09
C LYS A 31 -22.76 12.59 -8.82
N ILE A 32 -21.94 11.73 -8.23
CA ILE A 32 -20.60 11.42 -8.73
C ILE A 32 -20.43 9.93 -9.13
N ASN A 33 -21.55 9.20 -9.21
CA ASN A 33 -21.59 7.79 -9.62
C ASN A 33 -20.66 6.88 -8.80
N THR A 34 -20.81 6.95 -7.47
CA THR A 34 -20.08 6.12 -6.51
C THR A 34 -21.04 5.21 -5.73
N ASN A 35 -20.52 4.39 -4.81
CA ASN A 35 -21.34 3.47 -3.99
C ASN A 35 -20.86 3.47 -2.53
N TYR A 36 -20.64 4.64 -1.95
CA TYR A 36 -20.27 4.75 -0.53
C TYR A 36 -21.45 4.42 0.37
N LYS A 37 -21.17 3.66 1.42
CA LYS A 37 -22.07 3.33 2.53
C LYS A 37 -21.29 3.41 3.83
N PRO A 38 -21.93 3.47 5.00
CA PRO A 38 -21.24 3.38 6.29
C PRO A 38 -20.30 2.19 6.38
N PHE A 39 -20.69 1.06 5.79
CA PHE A 39 -19.86 -0.14 5.56
C PHE A 39 -20.13 -0.67 4.16
N ASN A 40 -19.07 -1.00 3.42
CA ASN A 40 -19.18 -1.67 2.14
C ASN A 40 -18.63 -3.10 2.24
N TYR A 41 -19.31 -4.04 1.59
CA TYR A 41 -18.82 -5.41 1.44
C TYR A 41 -18.29 -5.66 0.04
N TYR A 42 -17.13 -6.32 -0.04
CA TYR A 42 -16.51 -6.78 -1.28
C TYR A 42 -16.12 -8.25 -1.15
N GLY A 43 -16.23 -9.01 -2.23
CA GLY A 43 -15.81 -10.39 -2.32
C GLY A 43 -16.94 -11.38 -2.50
N ASP A 44 -16.72 -12.63 -2.10
CA ASP A 44 -17.66 -13.72 -2.27
C ASP A 44 -18.86 -13.56 -1.29
N LYS A 45 -20.08 -13.64 -1.82
CA LYS A 45 -21.30 -13.58 -1.00
C LYS A 45 -21.41 -14.72 0.03
N ASN A 46 -20.72 -15.82 -0.23
CA ASN A 46 -20.64 -16.99 0.64
C ASN A 46 -19.29 -17.10 1.37
N ALA A 47 -18.55 -16.01 1.50
CA ALA A 47 -17.27 -15.99 2.19
C ALA A 47 -17.40 -16.53 3.62
N LYS A 48 -16.47 -17.40 4.00
CA LYS A 48 -16.33 -17.89 5.37
C LYS A 48 -15.30 -17.09 6.17
N LYS A 49 -14.37 -16.44 5.47
CA LYS A 49 -13.29 -15.61 6.02
C LYS A 49 -13.43 -14.18 5.51
N VAL A 50 -13.43 -13.23 6.44
CA VAL A 50 -13.60 -11.81 6.13
C VAL A 50 -12.52 -11.00 6.85
N ILE A 51 -11.95 -10.03 6.15
CA ILE A 51 -11.17 -8.96 6.77
C ILE A 51 -12.09 -7.76 6.99
N VAL A 52 -11.99 -7.13 8.16
CA VAL A 52 -12.59 -5.83 8.46
C VAL A 52 -11.47 -4.82 8.60
N ALA A 53 -11.52 -3.75 7.82
CA ALA A 53 -10.48 -2.73 7.80
C ALA A 53 -11.03 -1.37 7.36
N MET A 54 -10.24 -0.32 7.52
CA MET A 54 -10.55 1.03 7.02
C MET A 54 -9.35 1.66 6.31
N GLY A 55 -9.64 2.56 5.38
CA GLY A 55 -8.62 3.32 4.64
C GLY A 55 -7.93 2.51 3.55
N SER A 56 -6.72 2.94 3.17
CA SER A 56 -6.04 2.47 1.96
C SER A 56 -5.74 0.97 1.91
N VAL A 57 -5.55 0.31 3.04
CA VAL A 57 -5.32 -1.15 3.06
C VAL A 57 -6.46 -1.94 2.43
N CYS A 58 -7.68 -1.39 2.44
CA CYS A 58 -8.83 -2.01 1.79
C CYS A 58 -8.60 -2.24 0.29
N GLU A 59 -7.88 -1.35 -0.38
CA GLU A 59 -7.52 -1.52 -1.80
C GLU A 59 -6.56 -2.71 -2.00
N THR A 60 -5.57 -2.88 -1.11
CA THR A 60 -4.69 -4.07 -1.14
C THR A 60 -5.50 -5.36 -0.93
N VAL A 61 -6.46 -5.33 0.01
CA VAL A 61 -7.35 -6.49 0.27
C VAL A 61 -8.22 -6.79 -0.96
N LYS A 62 -8.78 -5.76 -1.62
CA LYS A 62 -9.58 -5.92 -2.84
C LYS A 62 -8.79 -6.60 -3.96
N GLU A 63 -7.49 -6.32 -4.10
CA GLU A 63 -6.64 -7.01 -5.08
C GLU A 63 -6.50 -8.51 -4.77
N VAL A 64 -6.34 -8.88 -3.50
CA VAL A 64 -6.21 -10.28 -3.09
C VAL A 64 -7.52 -11.06 -3.31
N ILE A 65 -8.66 -10.50 -2.89
CA ILE A 65 -9.96 -11.18 -3.02
C ILE A 65 -10.43 -11.32 -4.47
N LYS A 66 -9.94 -10.50 -5.41
CA LYS A 66 -10.20 -10.67 -6.84
C LYS A 66 -9.63 -11.97 -7.40
N GLU A 67 -8.55 -12.47 -6.81
CA GLU A 67 -7.84 -13.65 -7.30
C GLU A 67 -8.21 -14.94 -6.54
N GLU A 68 -9.06 -14.84 -5.49
CA GLU A 68 -9.42 -16.00 -4.69
C GLU A 68 -10.89 -15.97 -4.24
N LYS A 69 -11.62 -17.06 -4.48
CA LYS A 69 -13.03 -17.21 -4.04
C LYS A 69 -13.10 -17.54 -2.55
N GLY A 70 -14.25 -17.28 -1.95
CA GLY A 70 -14.52 -17.61 -0.55
C GLY A 70 -13.96 -16.60 0.46
N LEU A 71 -13.37 -15.51 -0.02
CA LEU A 71 -12.83 -14.41 0.78
C LEU A 71 -13.73 -13.17 0.69
N GLY A 72 -13.74 -12.36 1.74
CA GLY A 72 -14.47 -11.11 1.77
C GLY A 72 -13.78 -10.01 2.57
N LEU A 73 -14.17 -8.78 2.27
CA LEU A 73 -13.74 -7.55 2.95
C LEU A 73 -14.98 -6.77 3.39
N ILE A 74 -15.00 -6.31 4.63
CA ILE A 74 -15.87 -5.21 5.07
C ILE A 74 -14.99 -3.97 5.22
N GLU A 75 -15.23 -3.00 4.35
CA GLU A 75 -14.57 -1.69 4.38
C GLU A 75 -15.39 -0.72 5.23
N VAL A 76 -14.77 -0.14 6.23
CA VAL A 76 -15.40 0.79 7.18
C VAL A 76 -15.19 2.22 6.70
N HIS A 77 -16.27 2.93 6.37
CA HIS A 77 -16.26 4.35 6.03
C HIS A 77 -16.74 5.22 7.19
N LEU A 78 -17.73 4.77 7.97
CA LEU A 78 -18.18 5.44 9.18
C LEU A 78 -17.69 4.69 10.42
N TYR A 79 -16.55 5.15 10.97
CA TYR A 79 -15.98 4.53 12.16
C TYR A 79 -16.67 4.95 13.46
N ARG A 80 -17.08 6.20 13.59
CA ARG A 80 -17.80 6.73 14.77
C ARG A 80 -19.01 7.55 14.36
N PRO A 81 -20.22 7.26 14.89
CA PRO A 81 -20.54 6.10 15.74
C PRO A 81 -20.51 4.79 14.97
N PHE A 82 -19.96 3.71 15.59
CA PHE A 82 -19.92 2.38 14.98
C PHE A 82 -21.32 1.75 15.03
N SER A 83 -21.96 1.61 13.88
CA SER A 83 -23.37 1.19 13.82
C SER A 83 -23.52 -0.31 13.60
N SER A 84 -24.02 -1.02 14.62
CA SER A 84 -24.39 -2.45 14.51
C SER A 84 -25.34 -2.72 13.36
N LYS A 85 -26.35 -1.85 13.16
CA LYS A 85 -27.34 -1.94 12.08
C LYS A 85 -26.67 -2.04 10.71
N TYR A 86 -25.80 -1.09 10.39
CA TYR A 86 -25.16 -1.03 9.09
C TYR A 86 -24.06 -2.07 8.92
N PHE A 87 -23.32 -2.40 9.98
CA PHE A 87 -22.30 -3.46 9.94
C PHE A 87 -22.94 -4.83 9.68
N LEU A 88 -24.00 -5.19 10.41
CA LEU A 88 -24.68 -6.48 10.27
C LEU A 88 -25.40 -6.62 8.92
N ASN A 89 -25.89 -5.54 8.35
CA ASN A 89 -26.55 -5.56 7.03
C ASN A 89 -25.60 -5.98 5.90
N VAL A 90 -24.30 -5.75 6.03
CA VAL A 90 -23.31 -6.12 5.02
C VAL A 90 -22.57 -7.41 5.34
N LEU A 91 -22.66 -7.91 6.57
CA LEU A 91 -21.98 -9.12 7.02
C LEU A 91 -22.64 -10.39 6.42
N PRO A 92 -21.95 -11.18 5.57
CA PRO A 92 -22.52 -12.41 5.02
C PRO A 92 -22.81 -13.44 6.13
N LYS A 93 -23.97 -14.10 6.03
CA LYS A 93 -24.41 -15.13 6.99
C LYS A 93 -23.49 -16.37 7.05
N SER A 94 -22.71 -16.57 6.00
CA SER A 94 -21.74 -17.68 5.87
C SER A 94 -20.46 -17.49 6.67
N VAL A 95 -20.16 -16.26 7.13
CA VAL A 95 -18.91 -15.92 7.81
C VAL A 95 -18.75 -16.75 9.10
N ARG A 96 -17.54 -17.24 9.30
CA ARG A 96 -17.14 -17.99 10.49
C ARG A 96 -15.95 -17.36 11.21
N LYS A 97 -15.09 -16.66 10.46
CA LYS A 97 -13.89 -16.05 11.00
C LYS A 97 -13.68 -14.65 10.43
N ILE A 98 -13.34 -13.72 11.31
CA ILE A 98 -13.04 -12.33 10.97
C ILE A 98 -11.64 -11.98 11.49
N ALA A 99 -10.81 -11.42 10.61
CA ALA A 99 -9.60 -10.69 11.00
C ALA A 99 -9.90 -9.19 10.94
N VAL A 100 -9.66 -8.47 12.01
CA VAL A 100 -9.81 -7.01 12.05
C VAL A 100 -8.42 -6.39 11.98
N LEU A 101 -8.19 -5.53 11.00
CA LEU A 101 -6.89 -4.88 10.80
C LEU A 101 -6.95 -3.43 11.30
N ASP A 102 -6.17 -3.15 12.31
CA ASP A 102 -5.99 -1.82 12.90
C ASP A 102 -4.60 -1.26 12.56
N ARG A 103 -4.54 -0.01 12.09
CA ARG A 103 -3.28 0.71 11.86
C ARG A 103 -2.87 1.50 13.11
N THR A 104 -2.98 0.86 14.24
CA THR A 104 -2.58 1.40 15.54
C THR A 104 -2.11 0.29 16.47
N LYS A 105 -1.49 0.67 17.56
CA LYS A 105 -1.19 -0.20 18.69
C LYS A 105 -1.53 0.55 19.97
N GLU A 106 -2.59 0.12 20.64
CA GLU A 106 -2.97 0.62 21.95
C GLU A 106 -2.13 -0.09 23.01
N ALA A 107 -1.22 0.66 23.64
CA ALA A 107 -0.34 0.10 24.67
C ALA A 107 -1.15 -0.42 25.88
N ALA A 108 -0.86 -1.66 26.29
CA ALA A 108 -1.50 -2.34 27.44
C ALA A 108 -3.04 -2.52 27.32
N SER A 109 -3.64 -2.29 26.14
CA SER A 109 -5.05 -2.62 25.90
C SER A 109 -5.25 -4.10 25.57
N ASN A 110 -6.46 -4.60 25.81
CA ASN A 110 -6.86 -5.96 25.43
C ASN A 110 -7.06 -6.13 23.91
N GLY A 111 -7.02 -5.06 23.14
CA GLY A 111 -7.15 -5.07 21.69
C GLY A 111 -7.18 -3.65 21.12
N GLU A 112 -7.11 -3.58 19.81
CA GLU A 112 -7.12 -2.32 19.08
C GLU A 112 -8.56 -1.81 18.91
N PRO A 113 -8.79 -0.50 18.68
CA PRO A 113 -10.11 0.08 18.74
C PRO A 113 -11.15 -0.52 17.79
N LEU A 114 -10.81 -0.74 16.51
CA LEU A 114 -11.74 -1.33 15.55
C LEU A 114 -12.03 -2.80 15.89
N TYR A 115 -11.01 -3.55 16.32
CA TYR A 115 -11.17 -4.91 16.77
C TYR A 115 -12.16 -5.02 17.93
N LEU A 116 -12.04 -4.15 18.95
CA LEU A 116 -12.93 -4.14 20.10
C LEU A 116 -14.37 -3.83 19.72
N ASP A 117 -14.61 -2.89 18.80
CA ASP A 117 -15.96 -2.57 18.30
C ASP A 117 -16.59 -3.78 17.58
N VAL A 118 -15.83 -4.47 16.75
CA VAL A 118 -16.32 -5.67 16.04
C VAL A 118 -16.62 -6.80 17.02
N VAL A 119 -15.73 -7.07 17.98
CA VAL A 119 -15.92 -8.10 19.01
C VAL A 119 -17.19 -7.83 19.82
N GLU A 120 -17.40 -6.57 20.24
CA GLU A 120 -18.59 -6.16 21.00
C GLU A 120 -19.86 -6.47 20.20
N ILE A 121 -19.93 -6.10 18.93
CA ILE A 121 -21.12 -6.38 18.09
C ILE A 121 -21.34 -7.88 17.92
N ILE A 122 -20.32 -8.64 17.60
CA ILE A 122 -20.42 -10.10 17.41
C ILE A 122 -20.95 -10.75 18.69
N LYS A 123 -20.45 -10.34 19.86
CA LYS A 123 -20.90 -10.85 21.15
C LYS A 123 -22.33 -10.41 21.51
N LYS A 124 -22.65 -9.13 21.35
CA LYS A 124 -23.97 -8.55 21.63
C LYS A 124 -25.09 -9.22 20.84
N HIS A 125 -24.80 -9.61 19.62
CA HIS A 125 -25.79 -10.30 18.73
C HIS A 125 -25.65 -11.83 18.76
N ASN A 126 -24.87 -12.39 19.68
CA ASN A 126 -24.68 -13.85 19.87
C ASN A 126 -24.27 -14.58 18.57
N LEU A 127 -23.47 -13.96 17.72
CA LEU A 127 -23.03 -14.54 16.46
C LEU A 127 -21.92 -15.57 16.72
N LYS A 128 -22.00 -16.74 16.09
CA LYS A 128 -21.00 -17.81 16.18
C LYS A 128 -19.85 -17.54 15.18
N ILE A 129 -19.13 -16.45 15.39
CA ILE A 129 -18.02 -15.98 14.54
C ILE A 129 -16.80 -15.76 15.44
N GLU A 130 -15.69 -16.36 15.06
CA GLU A 130 -14.41 -16.12 15.71
C GLU A 130 -13.77 -14.83 15.16
N VAL A 131 -13.35 -13.94 16.05
CA VAL A 131 -12.76 -12.64 15.68
C VAL A 131 -11.36 -12.53 16.22
N VAL A 132 -10.41 -12.14 15.39
CA VAL A 132 -9.00 -11.90 15.76
C VAL A 132 -8.54 -10.53 15.32
N GLY A 133 -7.74 -9.84 16.14
CA GLY A 133 -7.14 -8.55 15.84
C GLY A 133 -5.77 -8.68 15.19
N GLY A 134 -5.49 -7.88 14.18
CA GLY A 134 -4.20 -7.75 13.53
C GLY A 134 -3.74 -6.31 13.44
N ARG A 135 -2.44 -6.07 13.62
CA ARG A 135 -1.82 -4.75 13.51
C ARG A 135 -1.00 -4.64 12.25
N TYR A 136 -1.07 -3.49 11.58
CA TYR A 136 -0.33 -3.25 10.34
C TYR A 136 0.07 -1.78 10.17
N GLY A 137 1.02 -1.51 9.32
CA GLY A 137 1.22 -0.22 8.66
C GLY A 137 1.63 0.97 9.55
N LEU A 138 1.98 0.76 10.84
CA LEU A 138 2.48 1.83 11.71
C LEU A 138 3.77 2.43 11.11
N SER A 139 3.95 3.75 11.29
CA SER A 139 5.11 4.48 10.74
C SER A 139 5.31 4.25 9.24
N SER A 140 4.22 4.19 8.49
CA SER A 140 4.21 3.98 7.03
C SER A 140 4.88 2.67 6.58
N LYS A 141 4.89 1.66 7.46
CA LYS A 141 5.38 0.33 7.10
C LYS A 141 4.54 -0.25 5.97
N ASN A 142 5.21 -0.75 4.94
CA ASN A 142 4.55 -1.29 3.75
C ASN A 142 3.67 -2.49 4.09
N THR A 143 2.54 -2.62 3.40
CA THR A 143 1.60 -3.76 3.54
C THR A 143 1.24 -4.26 2.16
N THR A 144 1.77 -5.41 1.80
CA THR A 144 1.69 -6.00 0.46
C THR A 144 0.52 -6.99 0.31
N LYS A 145 0.25 -7.42 -0.91
CA LYS A 145 -0.70 -8.52 -1.19
C LYS A 145 -0.33 -9.81 -0.46
N ASN A 146 0.96 -10.08 -0.36
CA ASN A 146 1.47 -11.28 0.31
C ASN A 146 1.25 -11.25 1.83
N ASP A 147 1.28 -10.05 2.44
CA ASP A 147 0.91 -9.85 3.85
C ASP A 147 -0.59 -10.12 4.05
N ILE A 148 -1.44 -9.60 3.17
CA ILE A 148 -2.89 -9.82 3.24
C ILE A 148 -3.27 -11.29 2.98
N ASP A 149 -2.62 -11.95 2.02
CA ASP A 149 -2.80 -13.38 1.77
C ASP A 149 -2.42 -14.22 2.99
N ALA A 150 -1.35 -13.82 3.70
CA ALA A 150 -0.95 -14.46 4.97
C ALA A 150 -2.04 -14.33 6.03
N VAL A 151 -2.74 -13.18 6.12
CA VAL A 151 -3.88 -13.01 7.05
C VAL A 151 -5.01 -13.99 6.71
N TYR A 152 -5.41 -14.12 5.44
CA TYR A 152 -6.47 -15.06 5.06
C TYR A 152 -6.09 -16.52 5.31
N LYS A 153 -4.83 -16.90 5.08
CA LYS A 153 -4.30 -18.23 5.42
C LYS A 153 -4.24 -18.47 6.93
N TYR A 154 -3.87 -17.43 7.68
CA TYR A 154 -3.85 -17.52 9.14
C TYR A 154 -5.25 -17.84 9.70
N LEU A 155 -6.31 -17.35 9.10
CA LEU A 155 -7.69 -17.67 9.48
C LEU A 155 -8.06 -19.15 9.30
N ASP A 156 -7.27 -19.98 8.64
CA ASP A 156 -7.47 -21.43 8.57
C ASP A 156 -7.06 -22.17 9.84
N ASN A 157 -6.24 -21.55 10.70
CA ASN A 157 -5.79 -22.15 11.94
C ASN A 157 -6.95 -22.40 12.91
N LYS A 158 -6.84 -23.46 13.72
CA LYS A 158 -7.83 -23.80 14.75
C LYS A 158 -7.84 -22.81 15.92
N ILE A 159 -6.67 -22.24 16.24
CA ILE A 159 -6.51 -21.29 17.35
C ILE A 159 -5.98 -19.99 16.74
N LEU A 160 -6.72 -18.92 16.95
CA LEU A 160 -6.34 -17.57 16.49
C LEU A 160 -5.86 -16.73 17.69
N LYS A 161 -4.74 -16.05 17.49
CA LYS A 161 -4.18 -15.08 18.44
C LYS A 161 -3.93 -13.77 17.72
N THR A 162 -3.91 -12.66 18.44
CA THR A 162 -3.49 -11.36 17.89
C THR A 162 -2.17 -11.49 17.14
N PHE A 163 -2.08 -10.85 15.99
CA PHE A 163 -0.93 -10.92 15.10
C PHE A 163 -0.50 -9.54 14.59
N THR A 164 0.67 -9.48 13.98
CA THR A 164 1.17 -8.33 13.21
C THR A 164 1.54 -8.76 11.81
N ILE A 165 1.51 -7.83 10.86
CA ILE A 165 2.00 -8.02 9.47
C ILE A 165 2.92 -6.87 9.06
N GLY A 166 3.80 -7.13 8.11
CA GLY A 166 4.74 -6.15 7.55
C GLY A 166 5.97 -5.86 8.42
N ILE A 167 6.13 -6.56 9.54
CA ILE A 167 7.29 -6.48 10.43
C ILE A 167 7.76 -7.86 10.88
N ASN A 168 8.96 -7.93 11.44
CA ASN A 168 9.40 -9.05 12.27
C ASN A 168 9.33 -8.62 13.74
N ASP A 169 8.55 -9.35 14.53
CA ASP A 169 8.50 -9.19 15.98
C ASP A 169 9.19 -10.39 16.64
N ASP A 170 10.38 -10.17 17.10
CA ASP A 170 11.23 -11.17 17.77
C ASP A 170 11.03 -11.24 19.30
N VAL A 171 10.15 -10.38 19.84
CA VAL A 171 9.82 -10.36 21.26
C VAL A 171 8.62 -11.27 21.55
N ASN A 172 7.49 -11.02 20.90
CA ASN A 172 6.25 -11.78 21.11
C ASN A 172 6.03 -12.89 20.06
N ASN A 173 6.79 -12.87 18.97
CA ASN A 173 6.71 -13.82 17.85
C ASN A 173 5.30 -13.97 17.27
N ILE A 174 4.61 -12.83 17.11
CA ILE A 174 3.23 -12.77 16.60
C ILE A 174 3.15 -12.27 15.14
N SER A 175 4.28 -12.02 14.50
CA SER A 175 4.32 -11.59 13.10
C SER A 175 4.01 -12.75 12.15
N LEU A 176 3.08 -12.51 11.23
CA LEU A 176 2.83 -13.44 10.13
C LEU A 176 3.88 -13.23 9.04
N THR A 177 4.46 -14.32 8.58
CA THR A 177 5.36 -14.31 7.42
C THR A 177 4.53 -14.07 6.14
N PRO A 178 4.89 -13.08 5.30
CA PRO A 178 4.25 -12.90 4.01
C PRO A 178 4.30 -14.18 3.18
N THR A 179 3.25 -14.45 2.41
CA THR A 179 3.25 -15.63 1.54
C THR A 179 4.16 -15.44 0.33
N THR A 180 4.53 -16.53 -0.31
CA THR A 180 5.32 -16.54 -1.56
C THR A 180 4.43 -16.61 -2.80
N ARG A 181 3.11 -16.37 -2.65
CA ARG A 181 2.17 -16.42 -3.76
C ARG A 181 2.51 -15.38 -4.81
N SER A 182 2.54 -15.78 -6.07
CA SER A 182 2.63 -14.88 -7.20
C SER A 182 1.23 -14.34 -7.53
N PHE A 183 1.06 -13.04 -7.47
CA PHE A 183 -0.17 -12.34 -7.86
C PHE A 183 -0.04 -11.77 -9.27
N LYS A 184 -1.14 -11.78 -10.01
CA LYS A 184 -1.19 -11.13 -11.31
C LYS A 184 -0.89 -9.63 -11.16
N ASN A 185 0.06 -9.15 -11.95
CA ASN A 185 0.37 -7.72 -12.03
C ASN A 185 0.11 -7.23 -13.45
N THR A 186 -0.86 -6.32 -13.59
CA THR A 186 -1.23 -5.72 -14.88
C THR A 186 -0.53 -4.38 -15.13
N SER A 187 0.22 -3.88 -14.14
CA SER A 187 0.92 -2.61 -14.21
C SER A 187 2.37 -2.79 -14.69
N LYS A 188 2.86 -1.84 -15.48
CA LYS A 188 4.29 -1.59 -15.63
C LYS A 188 4.75 -0.78 -14.44
N GLU A 189 5.75 -1.27 -13.74
CA GLU A 189 6.25 -0.68 -12.49
C GLU A 189 7.67 -0.16 -12.69
N ILE A 190 7.90 1.09 -12.27
CA ILE A 190 9.19 1.77 -12.35
C ILE A 190 9.59 2.21 -10.94
N LEU A 191 10.85 2.01 -10.60
CA LEU A 191 11.45 2.50 -9.36
C LEU A 191 12.60 3.46 -9.68
N ILE A 192 12.52 4.69 -9.16
CA ILE A 192 13.51 5.72 -9.41
C ILE A 192 14.21 6.09 -8.11
N TYR A 193 15.50 5.91 -8.06
CA TYR A 193 16.37 6.38 -6.98
C TYR A 193 16.90 7.77 -7.33
N GLY A 194 16.44 8.78 -6.59
CA GLY A 194 16.86 10.16 -6.69
C GLY A 194 17.64 10.61 -5.47
N TYR A 195 18.29 11.76 -5.58
CA TYR A 195 18.95 12.43 -4.49
C TYR A 195 18.11 13.62 -4.04
N GLY A 196 18.03 13.84 -2.73
CA GLY A 196 17.26 14.95 -2.18
C GLY A 196 17.66 16.28 -2.82
N SER A 197 16.72 16.97 -3.44
CA SER A 197 16.86 18.22 -4.20
C SER A 197 17.45 18.09 -5.61
N ASP A 198 17.62 16.90 -6.18
CA ASP A 198 18.07 16.71 -7.56
C ASP A 198 16.95 16.91 -8.62
N GLY A 199 15.72 17.09 -8.18
CA GLY A 199 14.55 17.27 -9.04
C GLY A 199 13.90 15.97 -9.52
N MET A 200 14.43 14.78 -9.18
CA MET A 200 13.88 13.49 -9.67
C MET A 200 12.44 13.22 -9.21
N VAL A 201 12.04 13.74 -8.05
CA VAL A 201 10.63 13.65 -7.61
C VAL A 201 9.72 14.49 -8.50
N THR A 202 10.16 15.69 -8.91
CA THR A 202 9.43 16.55 -9.84
C THR A 202 9.33 15.90 -11.21
N THR A 203 10.43 15.39 -11.74
CA THR A 203 10.49 14.60 -12.99
C THR A 203 9.50 13.43 -12.93
N SER A 204 9.51 12.66 -11.85
CA SER A 204 8.57 11.54 -11.68
C SER A 204 7.11 12.00 -11.73
N LYS A 205 6.78 13.13 -11.11
CA LYS A 205 5.42 13.72 -11.18
C LYS A 205 5.08 14.18 -12.59
N ASN A 206 6.01 14.82 -13.30
CA ASN A 206 5.82 15.26 -14.68
C ASN A 206 5.54 14.07 -15.61
N ILE A 207 6.32 12.98 -15.48
CA ILE A 207 6.10 11.75 -16.26
C ILE A 207 4.70 11.19 -16.01
N LEU A 208 4.26 11.11 -14.74
CA LEU A 208 2.92 10.65 -14.41
C LEU A 208 1.85 11.55 -15.03
N THR A 209 2.00 12.87 -14.92
CA THR A 209 1.06 13.85 -15.49
C THR A 209 1.03 13.72 -17.01
N LEU A 210 2.18 13.69 -17.67
CA LEU A 210 2.28 13.60 -19.13
C LEU A 210 1.62 12.31 -19.66
N ILE A 211 1.93 11.16 -19.07
CA ILE A 211 1.35 9.88 -19.48
C ILE A 211 -0.15 9.84 -19.18
N GLY A 212 -0.59 10.30 -18.00
CA GLY A 212 -1.99 10.29 -17.60
C GLY A 212 -2.86 11.23 -18.47
N GLU A 213 -2.32 12.38 -18.93
CA GLU A 213 -3.05 13.32 -19.76
C GLU A 213 -2.99 12.99 -21.25
N LYS A 214 -1.88 12.41 -21.72
CA LYS A 214 -1.64 12.18 -23.17
C LYS A 214 -1.95 10.76 -23.63
N THR A 215 -2.21 9.83 -22.71
CA THR A 215 -2.53 8.44 -23.05
C THR A 215 -3.75 7.94 -22.27
N PRO A 216 -4.44 6.88 -22.72
CA PRO A 216 -5.55 6.26 -21.99
C PRO A 216 -5.07 5.39 -20.83
N SER A 217 -3.94 5.72 -20.20
CA SER A 217 -3.36 4.95 -19.12
C SER A 217 -3.74 5.51 -17.76
N TYR A 218 -4.07 4.63 -16.82
CA TYR A 218 -4.08 4.96 -15.41
C TYR A 218 -2.65 5.06 -14.90
N VAL A 219 -2.41 6.04 -14.03
CA VAL A 219 -1.08 6.31 -13.48
C VAL A 219 -1.17 6.42 -11.96
N GLN A 220 -0.14 5.95 -11.26
CA GLN A 220 -0.03 6.09 -9.82
C GLN A 220 1.42 6.37 -9.44
N GLY A 221 1.65 7.28 -8.51
CA GLY A 221 2.97 7.57 -7.94
C GLY A 221 2.92 7.61 -6.42
N TYR A 222 3.92 6.98 -5.81
CA TYR A 222 4.20 7.09 -4.39
C TYR A 222 5.66 7.50 -4.19
N PHE A 223 5.92 8.41 -3.24
CA PHE A 223 7.25 9.00 -3.04
C PHE A 223 7.71 8.73 -1.61
N GLU A 224 8.82 8.02 -1.49
CA GLU A 224 9.50 7.72 -0.23
C GLU A 224 10.68 8.70 -0.05
N TYR A 225 10.78 9.29 1.11
CA TYR A 225 11.84 10.23 1.46
C TYR A 225 12.64 9.71 2.65
N ASP A 226 13.96 9.87 2.58
CA ASP A 226 14.79 9.67 3.76
C ASP A 226 14.46 10.73 4.83
N SER A 227 14.61 10.38 6.09
CA SER A 227 14.41 11.30 7.23
C SER A 227 15.39 12.50 7.23
N LYS A 228 16.48 12.43 6.48
CA LYS A 228 17.44 13.53 6.30
C LYS A 228 16.89 14.56 5.32
N LYS A 229 16.81 15.83 5.75
CA LYS A 229 16.28 16.94 4.94
C LYS A 229 17.06 17.24 3.66
N SER A 230 18.36 16.98 3.62
CA SER A 230 19.19 17.17 2.44
C SER A 230 20.20 16.03 2.30
N GLY A 231 20.43 15.62 1.06
CA GLY A 231 21.39 14.55 0.75
C GLY A 231 20.91 13.13 1.01
N GLY A 232 19.67 12.96 1.45
CA GLY A 232 19.04 11.65 1.58
C GLY A 232 18.56 11.08 0.25
N VAL A 233 18.37 9.76 0.19
CA VAL A 233 17.79 9.11 -0.97
C VAL A 233 16.29 9.40 -1.05
N THR A 234 15.79 9.62 -2.27
CA THR A 234 14.36 9.59 -2.57
C THR A 234 14.06 8.39 -3.44
N LYS A 235 12.94 7.72 -3.20
CA LYS A 235 12.48 6.64 -4.08
C LYS A 235 11.11 7.00 -4.61
N SER A 236 10.98 7.03 -5.94
CA SER A 236 9.69 7.24 -6.62
C SER A 236 9.21 5.91 -7.17
N HIS A 237 8.06 5.46 -6.69
CA HIS A 237 7.38 4.24 -7.11
C HIS A 237 6.29 4.62 -8.11
N LEU A 238 6.48 4.29 -9.38
CA LEU A 238 5.55 4.66 -10.45
C LEU A 238 4.87 3.41 -11.01
N ARG A 239 3.58 3.52 -11.29
CA ARG A 239 2.78 2.48 -11.95
C ARG A 239 2.01 3.05 -13.11
N PHE A 240 1.97 2.29 -14.20
CA PHE A 240 1.25 2.60 -15.43
C PHE A 240 0.44 1.37 -15.84
N SER A 241 -0.85 1.53 -16.10
CA SER A 241 -1.73 0.41 -16.45
C SER A 241 -2.86 0.83 -17.38
N LYS A 242 -3.38 -0.11 -18.16
CA LYS A 242 -4.64 0.05 -18.91
C LYS A 242 -5.87 -0.15 -18.02
N GLU A 243 -5.69 -0.71 -16.84
CA GLU A 243 -6.74 -0.95 -15.85
C GLU A 243 -6.53 -0.02 -14.64
N VAL A 244 -7.59 0.23 -13.88
CA VAL A 244 -7.54 1.01 -12.65
C VAL A 244 -6.52 0.41 -11.67
N ILE A 245 -5.65 1.24 -11.13
CA ILE A 245 -4.59 0.85 -10.21
C ILE A 245 -5.10 1.04 -8.77
N ASN A 246 -5.18 -0.04 -8.02
CA ASN A 246 -5.60 -0.06 -6.61
C ASN A 246 -4.48 -0.60 -5.70
N SER A 247 -3.24 -0.19 -5.92
CA SER A 247 -2.04 -0.74 -5.28
C SER A 247 -1.39 0.29 -4.34
N PRO A 248 -1.90 0.49 -3.10
CA PRO A 248 -1.37 1.48 -2.16
C PRO A 248 -0.10 1.00 -1.41
N TYR A 249 0.69 0.14 -2.00
CA TYR A 249 1.96 -0.39 -1.49
C TYR A 249 3.11 -0.06 -2.44
N TYR A 250 4.34 -0.18 -1.95
CA TYR A 250 5.53 0.08 -2.75
C TYR A 250 5.66 -0.85 -3.95
N VAL A 251 6.30 -0.35 -5.00
CA VAL A 251 6.75 -1.22 -6.09
C VAL A 251 7.78 -2.19 -5.54
N THR A 252 7.52 -3.48 -5.70
CA THR A 252 8.37 -4.56 -5.20
C THR A 252 9.10 -5.32 -6.31
N ASN A 253 8.54 -5.35 -7.52
CA ASN A 253 9.11 -6.06 -8.67
C ASN A 253 9.13 -5.13 -9.90
N PRO A 254 10.02 -4.12 -9.94
CA PRO A 254 10.06 -3.14 -11.01
C PRO A 254 10.44 -3.78 -12.35
N TYR A 255 9.79 -3.32 -13.43
CA TYR A 255 10.23 -3.58 -14.80
C TYR A 255 11.41 -2.69 -15.18
N MET A 256 11.45 -1.46 -14.63
CA MET A 256 12.52 -0.51 -14.88
C MET A 256 13.01 0.09 -13.56
N VAL A 257 14.31 0.19 -13.43
CA VAL A 257 14.97 0.91 -12.34
C VAL A 257 15.81 2.04 -12.94
N VAL A 258 15.65 3.23 -12.37
CA VAL A 258 16.47 4.40 -12.70
C VAL A 258 17.25 4.82 -11.48
N CYS A 259 18.55 5.04 -11.62
CA CYS A 259 19.42 5.50 -10.54
C CYS A 259 20.11 6.81 -10.94
N SER A 260 19.78 7.90 -10.26
CA SER A 260 20.32 9.23 -10.56
C SER A 260 21.76 9.43 -10.10
N LYS A 261 22.31 8.48 -9.32
CA LYS A 261 23.65 8.63 -8.72
C LYS A 261 24.32 7.26 -8.55
N ASP A 262 25.46 7.07 -9.19
CA ASP A 262 26.21 5.81 -9.15
C ASP A 262 26.67 5.39 -7.74
N THR A 263 26.96 6.36 -6.87
CA THR A 263 27.34 6.10 -5.48
C THR A 263 26.27 5.34 -4.68
N TYR A 264 25.01 5.32 -5.16
CA TYR A 264 23.94 4.57 -4.52
C TYR A 264 24.08 3.06 -4.69
N LEU A 265 24.75 2.60 -5.74
CA LEU A 265 24.99 1.17 -5.99
C LEU A 265 25.81 0.50 -4.88
N LYS A 266 26.63 1.30 -4.15
CA LYS A 266 27.42 0.82 -3.00
C LYS A 266 26.68 0.90 -1.66
N LYS A 267 25.53 1.60 -1.62
CA LYS A 267 24.78 1.87 -0.37
C LYS A 267 23.45 1.16 -0.29
N TYR A 268 22.85 0.91 -1.43
CA TYR A 268 21.51 0.35 -1.55
C TYR A 268 21.51 -0.79 -2.55
N ASP A 269 20.69 -1.78 -2.29
CA ASP A 269 20.39 -2.83 -3.25
C ASP A 269 19.39 -2.28 -4.29
N VAL A 270 19.94 -1.56 -5.29
CA VAL A 270 19.15 -0.77 -6.26
C VAL A 270 18.37 -1.69 -7.21
N LEU A 271 18.90 -2.88 -7.51
CA LEU A 271 18.30 -3.83 -8.45
C LEU A 271 17.43 -4.89 -7.73
N ASN A 272 17.24 -4.77 -6.42
CA ASN A 272 16.45 -5.73 -5.65
C ASN A 272 15.11 -6.03 -6.33
N ASN A 273 14.90 -7.30 -6.63
CA ASN A 273 13.69 -7.82 -7.28
C ASN A 273 13.32 -7.19 -8.63
N ILE A 274 14.26 -6.57 -9.36
CA ILE A 274 14.03 -6.19 -10.74
C ILE A 274 13.65 -7.43 -11.57
N LYS A 275 12.69 -7.28 -12.47
CA LYS A 275 12.24 -8.38 -13.32
C LYS A 275 13.33 -8.84 -14.29
N GLU A 276 13.31 -10.12 -14.65
CA GLU A 276 14.11 -10.61 -15.78
C GLU A 276 13.80 -9.82 -17.05
N ASN A 277 14.83 -9.57 -17.87
CA ASN A 277 14.77 -8.72 -19.06
C ASN A 277 14.29 -7.28 -18.76
N GLY A 278 14.38 -6.84 -17.51
CA GLY A 278 14.08 -5.48 -17.09
C GLY A 278 15.05 -4.45 -17.64
N ILE A 279 14.80 -3.19 -17.33
CA ILE A 279 15.64 -2.06 -17.77
C ILE A 279 16.30 -1.44 -16.55
N PHE A 280 17.61 -1.20 -16.64
CA PHE A 280 18.35 -0.41 -15.67
C PHE A 280 19.00 0.78 -16.33
N LEU A 281 18.64 2.01 -15.92
CA LEU A 281 19.24 3.25 -16.37
C LEU A 281 20.05 3.89 -15.23
N LEU A 282 21.34 4.06 -15.44
CA LEU A 282 22.27 4.66 -14.47
C LEU A 282 22.77 6.00 -14.99
N ASN A 283 22.61 7.06 -14.18
CA ASN A 283 23.33 8.31 -14.40
C ASN A 283 24.74 8.21 -13.79
N THR A 284 25.76 8.32 -14.63
CA THR A 284 27.17 8.28 -14.23
C THR A 284 28.03 9.09 -15.20
N GLU A 285 29.12 9.64 -14.69
CA GLU A 285 30.12 10.32 -15.51
C GLU A 285 31.14 9.34 -16.16
N LYS A 286 31.08 8.07 -15.77
CA LYS A 286 31.96 7.04 -16.29
C LYS A 286 31.49 6.57 -17.66
N ASP A 287 32.46 6.34 -18.54
CA ASP A 287 32.21 5.69 -19.83
C ASP A 287 32.17 4.14 -19.67
N ILE A 288 31.83 3.46 -20.76
CA ILE A 288 31.70 2.00 -20.80
C ILE A 288 32.97 1.27 -20.33
N ASN A 289 34.16 1.82 -20.60
CA ASN A 289 35.42 1.16 -20.29
C ASN A 289 35.76 1.25 -18.77
N ASN A 290 35.22 2.24 -18.08
CA ASN A 290 35.51 2.55 -16.69
C ASN A 290 34.34 2.21 -15.73
N LEU A 291 33.30 1.51 -16.20
CA LEU A 291 32.15 1.11 -15.37
C LEU A 291 32.51 0.24 -14.17
N ASN A 292 33.58 -0.54 -14.25
CA ASN A 292 34.03 -1.37 -13.14
C ASN A 292 34.44 -0.55 -11.89
N GLU A 293 34.71 0.74 -12.01
CA GLU A 293 35.00 1.61 -10.88
C GLU A 293 33.78 1.94 -10.02
N VAL A 294 32.60 1.86 -10.60
CA VAL A 294 31.34 2.26 -9.96
C VAL A 294 30.35 1.10 -9.76
N LEU A 295 30.42 0.05 -10.56
CA LEU A 295 29.53 -1.11 -10.46
C LEU A 295 30.09 -2.14 -9.45
N PRO A 296 29.41 -2.40 -8.33
CA PRO A 296 29.73 -3.54 -7.46
C PRO A 296 29.56 -4.88 -8.20
N VAL A 297 30.31 -5.89 -7.77
CA VAL A 297 30.29 -7.25 -8.39
C VAL A 297 28.87 -7.83 -8.33
N GLU A 298 28.16 -7.61 -7.23
CA GLU A 298 26.78 -8.07 -7.02
C GLU A 298 25.83 -7.49 -8.08
N VAL A 299 25.96 -6.21 -8.40
CA VAL A 299 25.15 -5.54 -9.44
C VAL A 299 25.47 -6.11 -10.83
N ILE A 300 26.75 -6.35 -11.12
CA ILE A 300 27.17 -6.95 -12.40
C ILE A 300 26.59 -8.36 -12.55
N ASN A 301 26.63 -9.16 -11.47
CA ASN A 301 26.09 -10.51 -11.49
C ASN A 301 24.57 -10.48 -11.71
N GLU A 302 23.85 -9.62 -11.02
CA GLU A 302 22.40 -9.48 -11.16
C GLU A 302 21.99 -9.03 -12.57
N ILE A 303 22.73 -8.10 -13.18
CA ILE A 303 22.52 -7.68 -14.59
C ILE A 303 22.65 -8.89 -15.53
N LYS A 304 23.64 -9.74 -15.32
CA LYS A 304 23.88 -10.93 -16.16
C LYS A 304 22.83 -12.02 -15.94
N GLU A 305 22.56 -12.36 -14.69
CA GLU A 305 21.62 -13.43 -14.31
C GLU A 305 20.20 -13.14 -14.78
N LYS A 306 19.72 -11.90 -14.56
CA LYS A 306 18.37 -11.47 -14.95
C LYS A 306 18.31 -10.92 -16.38
N LYS A 307 19.41 -10.93 -17.13
CA LYS A 307 19.49 -10.42 -18.53
C LYS A 307 18.97 -8.99 -18.64
N ILE A 308 19.36 -8.14 -17.71
CA ILE A 308 18.89 -6.75 -17.61
C ILE A 308 19.44 -5.93 -18.80
N ASN A 309 18.58 -5.16 -19.43
CA ASN A 309 18.95 -4.17 -20.44
C ASN A 309 19.54 -2.95 -19.69
N PHE A 310 20.87 -2.90 -19.64
CA PHE A 310 21.60 -1.87 -18.91
C PHE A 310 21.97 -0.69 -19.80
N TYR A 311 21.61 0.51 -19.36
CA TYR A 311 21.90 1.77 -20.04
C TYR A 311 22.60 2.72 -19.09
N ILE A 312 23.51 3.54 -19.63
CA ILE A 312 24.15 4.64 -18.91
C ILE A 312 23.88 5.96 -19.61
N ILE A 313 23.84 7.02 -18.83
CA ILE A 313 23.72 8.40 -19.31
C ILE A 313 24.64 9.29 -18.46
N ASN A 314 25.30 10.26 -19.08
CA ASN A 314 25.99 11.35 -18.36
C ASN A 314 25.12 12.61 -18.42
N ALA A 315 24.09 12.65 -17.58
CA ALA A 315 23.15 13.77 -17.54
C ALA A 315 23.82 15.08 -17.10
N ASN A 316 24.89 15.03 -16.29
CA ASN A 316 25.65 16.20 -15.90
C ASN A 316 26.33 16.86 -17.10
N LYS A 317 27.01 16.07 -17.93
CA LYS A 317 27.68 16.53 -19.16
C LYS A 317 26.67 17.14 -20.13
N ILE A 318 25.57 16.41 -20.40
CA ILE A 318 24.52 16.86 -21.32
C ILE A 318 23.90 18.19 -20.83
N ALA A 319 23.61 18.31 -19.54
CA ALA A 319 23.07 19.54 -18.97
C ALA A 319 24.06 20.72 -19.09
N TYR A 320 25.35 20.47 -18.87
CA TYR A 320 26.40 21.49 -19.02
C TYR A 320 26.52 21.96 -20.48
N GLU A 321 26.60 21.04 -21.44
CA GLU A 321 26.71 21.32 -22.89
C GLU A 321 25.50 22.10 -23.41
N ASN A 322 24.33 21.97 -22.77
CA ASN A 322 23.10 22.68 -23.14
C ASN A 322 22.86 23.96 -22.32
N ASN A 323 23.85 24.46 -21.58
CA ASN A 323 23.76 25.68 -20.76
C ASN A 323 22.68 25.64 -19.66
N ILE A 324 22.32 24.46 -19.19
CA ILE A 324 21.39 24.23 -18.07
C ILE A 324 22.05 23.44 -16.94
N PRO A 325 23.24 23.86 -16.42
CA PRO A 325 23.91 23.15 -15.35
C PRO A 325 22.97 23.00 -14.15
N ASN A 326 23.09 21.90 -13.41
CA ASN A 326 22.23 21.55 -12.28
C ASN A 326 20.75 21.18 -12.62
N LYS A 327 20.41 21.00 -13.89
CA LYS A 327 19.09 20.55 -14.33
C LYS A 327 19.12 19.11 -14.88
N ILE A 328 19.87 18.22 -14.19
CA ILE A 328 19.98 16.81 -14.58
C ILE A 328 18.65 16.10 -14.66
N SER A 329 17.70 16.50 -13.80
CA SER A 329 16.36 15.93 -13.79
C SER A 329 15.61 16.12 -15.13
N MET A 330 15.84 17.24 -15.83
CA MET A 330 15.23 17.47 -17.16
C MET A 330 15.81 16.52 -18.21
N ILE A 331 17.11 16.22 -18.13
CA ILE A 331 17.76 15.26 -19.04
C ILE A 331 17.28 13.83 -18.74
N MET A 332 17.07 13.51 -17.46
CA MET A 332 16.59 12.18 -17.03
C MET A 332 15.09 11.96 -17.31
N GLU A 333 14.34 13.03 -17.60
CA GLU A 333 12.93 12.99 -17.95
C GLU A 333 12.72 12.59 -19.44
N MET A 334 13.65 12.95 -20.30
CA MET A 334 13.62 12.67 -21.75
C MET A 334 13.92 11.20 -22.05
#